data_281f023102e3a1152140ee86617de7db
#
_entry.id   281f023102e3a1152140ee86617de7db
#
_cell.length_a   1.000
_cell.length_b   1.000
_cell.length_c   1.000
_cell.angle_alpha   90.00
_cell.angle_beta   90.00
_cell.angle_gamma   90.00
#
_symmetry.space_group_name_H-M   'P 1'
#
loop_
_entity.id
_entity.type
_entity.pdbx_description
1 polymer ?
#
loop_
_entity_poly.entity_id
_entity_poly.type
_entity_poly.pdbx_seq_one_letter_code
_entity_poly.pdbx_strand_id
1 'polypeptide(L)'
;MINAKNIDYKYLMENQKSINKSIKSKNKAKIMEYDFKIVSFKIGGEYYGIDIMKVKEILKARKFTRIPNSLDFVVGVLNLRGEIIPIIDIGKMFHLEGSADSEVKSIIIIKIENLQLGLAVEQINHVIPLRRSDIQPPSPLLGSINERYIEGVIELNDKLFVILDTESIFSDKEKSKREILPQSSDLSEEFFTFFSNQVEEFAGIHINEYNKDIFRNLYDEYAKENNIKELPKIDREAATNIVKKVFSQHTGTLWKQPYTDNFLDAVTPKLNKICSEEVRILDVGCGDGHEAYSLFFLISADMREVDIRMIAADVNLTAVSNATGFETLGSAIPSWINPDKYFIKLSDSTYKIKKEITDKIYFEFHNAQNIGSYNKEFDLVVARDLSLFLSAEDYKTFLENISSKIVSGGVLVIGDNEKVSNIKNFTKIQDENITAYVKN
;
A
#
# COMPACT_ATOMS: atom_id res chain seq x y z
N MET A 1 18.13 9.55 40.05
CA MET A 1 18.49 9.32 38.62
C MET A 1 18.68 7.84 38.43
N ILE A 2 17.62 7.12 38.03
CA ILE A 2 17.68 5.68 37.74
C ILE A 2 17.77 5.56 36.23
N ASN A 3 18.88 4.96 35.80
CA ASN A 3 19.33 4.82 34.43
C ASN A 3 18.37 3.92 33.66
N ALA A 4 17.64 4.47 32.68
CA ALA A 4 16.76 3.75 31.79
C ALA A 4 17.60 3.06 30.68
N LYS A 5 18.31 2.03 31.06
CA LYS A 5 18.94 1.11 30.11
C LYS A 5 18.01 -0.08 29.86
N ASN A 6 17.64 -0.26 28.61
CA ASN A 6 17.16 -1.50 27.97
C ASN A 6 16.40 -2.46 28.91
N ILE A 7 15.08 -2.56 28.73
CA ILE A 7 14.38 -3.77 29.16
C ILE A 7 14.84 -4.84 28.19
N ASP A 8 15.91 -5.50 28.60
CA ASP A 8 16.64 -6.48 27.83
C ASP A 8 15.76 -7.73 27.66
N TYR A 9 15.86 -8.34 26.50
CA TYR A 9 15.41 -9.70 26.21
C TYR A 9 15.73 -10.68 27.35
N LYS A 10 16.77 -10.40 28.09
CA LYS A 10 17.21 -11.06 29.30
C LYS A 10 16.20 -11.00 30.46
N TYR A 11 15.49 -9.90 30.65
CA TYR A 11 14.42 -9.79 31.68
C TYR A 11 13.20 -10.65 31.36
N LEU A 12 12.83 -10.74 30.10
CA LEU A 12 11.75 -11.64 29.63
C LEU A 12 12.17 -13.12 29.74
N MET A 13 13.45 -13.42 29.52
CA MET A 13 14.00 -14.77 29.62
C MET A 13 14.26 -15.20 31.08
N GLU A 14 14.57 -14.29 32.00
CA GLU A 14 14.76 -14.61 33.44
C GLU A 14 13.44 -14.90 34.14
N ASN A 15 12.34 -14.22 33.78
CA ASN A 15 11.00 -14.59 34.23
C ASN A 15 10.54 -15.95 33.68
N GLN A 16 10.98 -16.35 32.51
CA GLN A 16 10.76 -17.70 31.99
C GLN A 16 11.37 -18.80 32.89
N LYS A 17 12.53 -18.54 33.52
CA LYS A 17 13.15 -19.49 34.46
C LYS A 17 12.37 -19.67 35.74
N SER A 18 11.70 -18.64 36.24
CA SER A 18 10.88 -18.74 37.45
C SER A 18 9.56 -19.48 37.21
N ILE A 19 8.93 -19.26 36.04
CA ILE A 19 7.70 -19.95 35.64
C ILE A 19 7.98 -21.44 35.37
N ASN A 20 9.07 -21.76 34.69
CA ASN A 20 9.49 -23.15 34.44
C ASN A 20 9.90 -23.90 35.71
N LYS A 21 10.30 -23.17 36.76
CA LYS A 21 10.62 -23.77 38.08
C LYS A 21 9.36 -24.11 38.88
N SER A 22 8.29 -23.32 38.76
CA SER A 22 6.99 -23.62 39.41
C SER A 22 6.18 -24.70 38.70
N ILE A 23 6.38 -24.90 37.40
CA ILE A 23 5.74 -25.94 36.61
C ILE A 23 6.44 -27.32 36.80
N LYS A 24 7.73 -27.35 37.11
CA LYS A 24 8.49 -28.59 37.36
C LYS A 24 8.13 -29.29 38.67
N SER A 25 7.38 -28.67 39.59
CA SER A 25 7.07 -29.24 40.89
C SER A 25 5.72 -29.95 41.01
N LYS A 26 4.89 -29.94 39.97
CA LYS A 26 3.60 -30.67 39.97
C LYS A 26 3.39 -31.35 38.62
N ASN A 27 3.49 -32.68 38.64
CA ASN A 27 3.10 -33.68 37.65
C ASN A 27 4.14 -34.09 36.60
N LYS A 28 4.59 -35.35 36.75
CA LYS A 28 4.93 -36.24 35.63
C LYS A 28 3.67 -36.40 34.76
N ALA A 29 3.44 -35.50 33.81
CA ALA A 29 2.43 -35.65 32.76
C ALA A 29 2.99 -35.06 31.48
N LYS A 30 3.10 -35.87 30.44
CA LYS A 30 3.21 -35.57 29.01
C LYS A 30 3.97 -34.28 28.70
N ILE A 31 5.17 -34.38 28.13
CA ILE A 31 5.89 -33.21 27.53
C ILE A 31 4.94 -32.53 26.55
N MET A 32 4.37 -31.40 26.95
CA MET A 32 3.59 -30.56 26.05
C MET A 32 4.59 -29.83 25.16
N GLU A 33 4.68 -30.21 23.92
CA GLU A 33 5.49 -29.56 22.90
C GLU A 33 4.74 -28.34 22.41
N TYR A 34 5.18 -27.15 22.85
CA TYR A 34 4.66 -25.87 22.36
C TYR A 34 5.40 -25.51 21.08
N ASP A 35 4.67 -25.25 20.01
CA ASP A 35 5.20 -24.96 18.67
C ASP A 35 5.00 -23.50 18.25
N PHE A 36 4.32 -22.69 19.09
CA PHE A 36 3.99 -21.30 18.81
C PHE A 36 4.16 -20.43 20.06
N LYS A 37 4.51 -19.15 19.90
CA LYS A 37 4.60 -18.20 21.01
C LYS A 37 4.06 -16.85 20.58
N ILE A 38 3.26 -16.24 21.45
CA ILE A 38 2.75 -14.88 21.22
C ILE A 38 3.28 -13.92 22.28
N VAL A 39 3.49 -12.65 21.87
CA VAL A 39 3.60 -11.52 22.78
C VAL A 39 2.19 -11.02 23.05
N SER A 40 1.74 -11.08 24.29
CA SER A 40 0.40 -10.64 24.68
C SER A 40 0.40 -9.22 25.20
N PHE A 41 -0.63 -8.45 24.84
CA PHE A 41 -0.80 -7.04 25.21
C PHE A 41 -2.29 -6.67 25.34
N LYS A 42 -2.56 -5.46 25.85
CA LYS A 42 -3.91 -4.93 25.98
C LYS A 42 -4.16 -3.74 25.09
N ILE A 43 -5.39 -3.65 24.58
CA ILE A 43 -5.95 -2.50 23.88
C ILE A 43 -7.45 -2.45 24.22
N GLY A 44 -7.98 -1.29 24.64
CA GLY A 44 -9.40 -1.14 25.00
C GLY A 44 -9.84 -2.06 26.16
N GLY A 45 -8.90 -2.45 27.03
CA GLY A 45 -9.18 -3.39 28.12
C GLY A 45 -9.15 -4.87 27.73
N GLU A 46 -9.12 -5.23 26.45
CA GLU A 46 -9.11 -6.60 25.92
C GLU A 46 -7.70 -7.13 25.65
N TYR A 47 -7.57 -8.45 25.54
CA TYR A 47 -6.28 -9.10 25.36
C TYR A 47 -6.04 -9.51 23.91
N TYR A 48 -4.89 -9.10 23.42
CA TYR A 48 -4.40 -9.42 22.07
C TYR A 48 -3.07 -10.14 22.13
N GLY A 49 -2.72 -10.80 21.04
CA GLY A 49 -1.42 -11.45 20.86
C GLY A 49 -0.91 -11.32 19.43
N ILE A 50 0.40 -11.24 19.29
CA ILE A 50 1.07 -11.37 17.99
C ILE A 50 2.20 -12.40 18.07
N ASP A 51 2.51 -13.03 16.95
CA ASP A 51 3.63 -13.98 16.86
C ASP A 51 4.93 -13.30 17.29
N ILE A 52 5.63 -13.91 18.27
CA ILE A 52 6.90 -13.39 18.76
C ILE A 52 7.95 -13.29 17.66
N MET A 53 7.87 -14.13 16.64
CA MET A 53 8.82 -14.12 15.51
C MET A 53 8.70 -12.87 14.64
N LYS A 54 7.59 -12.16 14.73
CA LYS A 54 7.38 -10.88 14.04
C LYS A 54 7.85 -9.69 14.88
N VAL A 55 8.09 -9.86 16.18
CA VAL A 55 8.51 -8.81 17.09
C VAL A 55 10.02 -8.58 17.00
N LYS A 56 10.41 -7.39 16.58
CA LYS A 56 11.82 -6.96 16.53
C LYS A 56 12.30 -6.39 17.87
N GLU A 57 11.51 -5.50 18.46
CA GLU A 57 11.87 -4.78 19.70
C GLU A 57 10.61 -4.28 20.42
N ILE A 58 10.70 -4.12 21.74
CA ILE A 58 9.66 -3.53 22.59
C ILE A 58 10.20 -2.28 23.27
N LEU A 59 9.47 -1.17 23.15
CA LEU A 59 9.86 0.12 23.67
C LEU A 59 8.80 0.68 24.62
N LYS A 60 9.23 1.51 25.57
CA LYS A 60 8.29 2.39 26.28
C LYS A 60 7.81 3.48 25.34
N ALA A 61 6.55 3.87 25.49
CA ALA A 61 6.00 5.00 24.74
C ALA A 61 6.85 6.26 24.93
N ARG A 62 7.10 6.96 23.85
CA ARG A 62 7.85 8.21 23.76
C ARG A 62 7.02 9.22 23.00
N LYS A 63 7.44 10.49 22.97
CA LYS A 63 6.82 11.47 22.10
C LYS A 63 7.06 11.11 20.65
N PHE A 64 6.01 11.06 19.88
CA PHE A 64 6.04 10.84 18.43
C PHE A 64 6.11 12.18 17.71
N THR A 65 6.79 12.20 16.57
CA THR A 65 6.67 13.32 15.65
C THR A 65 5.42 13.10 14.84
N ARG A 66 4.43 13.98 14.95
CA ARG A 66 3.20 13.89 14.14
C ARG A 66 3.51 14.15 12.67
N ILE A 67 2.87 13.38 11.81
CA ILE A 67 2.89 13.59 10.37
C ILE A 67 1.60 14.36 10.02
N PRO A 68 1.68 15.55 9.40
CA PRO A 68 0.50 16.23 8.89
C PRO A 68 -0.24 15.33 7.87
N ASN A 69 -1.56 15.32 7.91
CA ASN A 69 -2.44 14.58 7.00
C ASN A 69 -2.25 13.04 7.00
N SER A 70 -1.71 12.48 8.09
CA SER A 70 -1.67 11.02 8.27
C SER A 70 -3.07 10.47 8.57
N LEU A 71 -3.26 9.17 8.31
CA LEU A 71 -4.47 8.46 8.71
C LEU A 71 -4.66 8.56 10.24
N ASP A 72 -5.89 8.60 10.73
CA ASP A 72 -6.23 8.84 12.14
C ASP A 72 -5.57 7.84 13.10
N PHE A 73 -5.34 6.60 12.63
CA PHE A 73 -4.65 5.56 13.40
C PHE A 73 -3.12 5.67 13.35
N VAL A 74 -2.53 6.49 12.47
CA VAL A 74 -1.08 6.76 12.44
C VAL A 74 -0.79 7.90 13.41
N VAL A 75 -0.37 7.56 14.62
CA VAL A 75 -0.12 8.54 15.67
C VAL A 75 1.15 9.37 15.47
N GLY A 76 2.02 8.96 14.58
CA GLY A 76 3.24 9.67 14.21
C GLY A 76 4.38 8.74 13.81
N VAL A 77 5.59 9.26 13.83
CA VAL A 77 6.83 8.51 13.56
C VAL A 77 7.80 8.57 14.74
N LEU A 78 8.59 7.52 14.86
CA LEU A 78 9.68 7.42 15.82
C LEU A 78 10.99 7.20 15.07
N ASN A 79 12.01 8.01 15.36
CA ASN A 79 13.37 7.72 14.91
C ASN A 79 14.00 6.69 15.86
N LEU A 80 14.27 5.50 15.33
CA LEU A 80 14.93 4.43 16.05
C LEU A 80 16.25 4.09 15.36
N ARG A 81 17.36 4.53 15.94
CA ARG A 81 18.73 4.30 15.44
C ARG A 81 18.97 4.80 14.00
N GLY A 82 18.32 5.88 13.60
CA GLY A 82 18.41 6.45 12.25
C GLY A 82 17.31 5.97 11.29
N GLU A 83 16.55 4.95 11.66
CA GLU A 83 15.37 4.49 10.89
C GLU A 83 14.11 5.21 11.38
N ILE A 84 13.33 5.75 10.46
CA ILE A 84 12.03 6.39 10.76
C ILE A 84 10.95 5.31 10.70
N ILE A 85 10.35 5.02 11.85
CA ILE A 85 9.36 3.96 12.00
C ILE A 85 7.98 4.60 12.25
N PRO A 86 7.00 4.36 11.38
CA PRO A 86 5.62 4.79 11.62
C PRO A 86 5.02 4.04 12.82
N ILE A 87 4.25 4.77 13.64
CA ILE A 87 3.59 4.25 14.84
C ILE A 87 2.09 4.24 14.61
N ILE A 88 1.51 3.08 14.77
CA ILE A 88 0.10 2.79 14.50
C ILE A 88 -0.61 2.50 15.82
N ASP A 89 -1.73 3.17 16.02
CA ASP A 89 -2.67 2.89 17.10
C ASP A 89 -3.70 1.87 16.60
N ILE A 90 -3.53 0.62 17.00
CA ILE A 90 -4.41 -0.49 16.59
C ILE A 90 -5.84 -0.29 17.11
N GLY A 91 -6.01 0.31 18.28
CA GLY A 91 -7.32 0.59 18.84
C GLY A 91 -8.13 1.52 17.94
N LYS A 92 -7.48 2.58 17.43
CA LYS A 92 -8.09 3.47 16.44
C LYS A 92 -8.32 2.80 15.09
N MET A 93 -7.36 2.00 14.64
CA MET A 93 -7.44 1.30 13.37
C MET A 93 -8.63 0.32 13.32
N PHE A 94 -8.92 -0.32 14.43
CA PHE A 94 -10.05 -1.27 14.55
C PHE A 94 -11.33 -0.63 15.10
N HIS A 95 -11.33 0.68 15.35
CA HIS A 95 -12.48 1.40 15.93
C HIS A 95 -12.96 0.78 17.27
N LEU A 96 -12.02 0.35 18.12
CA LEU A 96 -12.34 -0.28 19.40
C LEU A 96 -12.91 0.73 20.38
N GLU A 97 -14.05 0.41 21.00
CA GLU A 97 -14.64 1.22 22.05
C GLU A 97 -13.67 1.32 23.26
N GLY A 98 -13.52 2.52 23.83
CA GLY A 98 -12.61 2.76 24.96
C GLY A 98 -11.13 2.97 24.58
N SER A 99 -10.74 2.78 23.32
CA SER A 99 -9.36 3.00 22.89
C SER A 99 -9.00 4.50 22.79
N ALA A 100 -9.98 5.38 22.58
CA ALA A 100 -9.75 6.81 22.39
C ALA A 100 -9.17 7.51 23.65
N ASP A 101 -9.49 7.02 24.84
CA ASP A 101 -9.06 7.56 26.13
C ASP A 101 -7.92 6.76 26.79
N SER A 102 -7.47 5.67 26.14
CA SER A 102 -6.45 4.82 26.72
C SER A 102 -5.05 5.39 26.50
N GLU A 103 -4.25 5.45 27.57
CA GLU A 103 -2.88 5.94 27.52
C GLU A 103 -1.96 4.88 26.88
N VAL A 104 -1.34 5.22 25.73
CA VAL A 104 -0.30 4.40 25.13
C VAL A 104 0.92 4.36 26.03
N LYS A 105 1.25 3.19 26.56
CA LYS A 105 2.39 2.99 27.47
C LYS A 105 3.56 2.27 26.84
N SER A 106 3.31 1.53 25.76
CA SER A 106 4.33 0.72 25.11
C SER A 106 4.18 0.72 23.60
N ILE A 107 5.28 0.45 22.91
CA ILE A 107 5.33 0.28 21.46
C ILE A 107 5.98 -1.06 21.16
N ILE A 108 5.33 -1.87 20.34
CA ILE A 108 5.88 -3.12 19.84
C ILE A 108 6.37 -2.87 18.43
N ILE A 109 7.67 -2.89 18.20
CA ILE A 109 8.23 -2.80 16.85
C ILE A 109 8.15 -4.17 16.20
N ILE A 110 7.39 -4.26 15.12
CA ILE A 110 7.27 -5.48 14.33
C ILE A 110 7.99 -5.31 13.00
N LYS A 111 8.42 -6.44 12.45
CA LYS A 111 8.99 -6.52 11.11
C LYS A 111 8.14 -7.45 10.27
N ILE A 112 7.65 -6.91 9.15
CA ILE A 112 6.89 -7.64 8.13
C ILE A 112 7.64 -7.46 6.82
N GLU A 113 8.22 -8.52 6.30
CA GLU A 113 9.11 -8.48 5.12
C GLU A 113 10.21 -7.40 5.25
N ASN A 114 10.10 -6.31 4.47
CA ASN A 114 11.04 -5.18 4.50
C ASN A 114 10.50 -3.98 5.28
N LEU A 115 9.27 -4.04 5.78
CA LEU A 115 8.63 -2.95 6.51
C LEU A 115 8.82 -3.11 8.02
N GLN A 116 9.09 -2.00 8.71
CA GLN A 116 9.10 -1.92 10.16
C GLN A 116 8.02 -0.96 10.62
N LEU A 117 7.21 -1.40 11.57
CA LEU A 117 6.09 -0.63 12.12
C LEU A 117 6.13 -0.71 13.65
N GLY A 118 5.68 0.34 14.30
CA GLY A 118 5.47 0.34 15.74
C GLY A 118 3.98 0.27 16.05
N LEU A 119 3.57 -0.71 16.83
CA LEU A 119 2.20 -0.85 17.33
C LEU A 119 2.12 -0.16 18.68
N ALA A 120 1.31 0.87 18.79
CA ALA A 120 1.01 1.56 20.04
C ALA A 120 0.00 0.73 20.85
N VAL A 121 0.37 0.35 22.07
CA VAL A 121 -0.45 -0.50 22.94
C VAL A 121 -0.48 0.05 24.38
N GLU A 122 -1.54 -0.25 25.11
CA GLU A 122 -1.71 0.20 26.49
C GLU A 122 -0.73 -0.48 27.43
N GLN A 123 -0.62 -1.80 27.34
CA GLN A 123 0.20 -2.60 28.23
C GLN A 123 0.64 -3.89 27.55
N ILE A 124 1.92 -4.21 27.69
CA ILE A 124 2.45 -5.52 27.33
C ILE A 124 2.42 -6.41 28.58
N ASN A 125 1.94 -7.63 28.42
CA ASN A 125 1.82 -8.56 29.53
C ASN A 125 2.97 -9.57 29.54
N HIS A 126 2.85 -10.69 28.82
CA HIS A 126 3.87 -11.75 28.82
C HIS A 126 3.97 -12.42 27.46
N VAL A 127 5.06 -13.19 27.29
CA VAL A 127 5.17 -14.16 26.20
C VAL A 127 4.47 -15.44 26.63
N ILE A 128 3.49 -15.88 25.84
CA ILE A 128 2.66 -17.05 26.11
C ILE A 128 3.03 -18.14 25.10
N PRO A 129 3.55 -19.29 25.55
CA PRO A 129 3.77 -20.45 24.68
C PRO A 129 2.44 -21.16 24.43
N LEU A 130 2.14 -21.49 23.18
CA LEU A 130 0.89 -22.08 22.71
C LEU A 130 1.17 -23.28 21.79
N ARG A 131 0.14 -24.04 21.48
CA ARG A 131 0.13 -24.93 20.33
C ARG A 131 -0.78 -24.34 19.26
N ARG A 132 -0.35 -24.35 18.03
CA ARG A 132 -1.20 -23.89 16.90
C ARG A 132 -2.53 -24.64 16.84
N SER A 133 -2.57 -25.90 17.27
CA SER A 133 -3.80 -26.69 17.37
C SER A 133 -4.82 -26.17 18.39
N ASP A 134 -4.41 -25.36 19.34
CA ASP A 134 -5.29 -24.81 20.37
C ASP A 134 -5.90 -23.45 19.96
N ILE A 135 -5.42 -22.89 18.84
CA ILE A 135 -5.96 -21.66 18.25
C ILE A 135 -7.22 -22.00 17.46
N GLN A 136 -8.32 -21.38 17.83
CA GLN A 136 -9.61 -21.54 17.17
C GLN A 136 -9.78 -20.45 16.10
N PRO A 137 -10.45 -20.75 14.98
CA PRO A 137 -10.78 -19.72 13.99
C PRO A 137 -11.65 -18.63 14.62
N PRO A 138 -11.57 -17.36 14.15
CA PRO A 138 -12.40 -16.29 14.64
C PRO A 138 -13.88 -16.60 14.41
N SER A 139 -14.72 -16.22 15.37
CA SER A 139 -16.18 -16.33 15.22
C SER A 139 -16.73 -15.01 14.66
N PRO A 140 -17.72 -15.02 13.75
CA PRO A 140 -18.43 -13.84 13.27
C PRO A 140 -19.02 -12.97 14.37
N LEU A 141 -19.12 -13.48 15.59
CA LEU A 141 -19.67 -12.80 16.76
C LEU A 141 -18.63 -11.98 17.55
N LEU A 142 -17.36 -11.94 17.14
CA LEU A 142 -16.28 -11.22 17.83
C LEU A 142 -16.31 -9.68 17.63
N GLY A 143 -17.41 -9.12 17.14
CA GLY A 143 -17.67 -7.68 17.18
C GLY A 143 -17.02 -6.87 16.03
N SER A 144 -16.44 -5.73 16.36
CA SER A 144 -16.03 -4.69 15.41
C SER A 144 -14.75 -4.95 14.64
N ILE A 145 -13.95 -5.97 15.01
CA ILE A 145 -12.68 -6.25 14.30
C ILE A 145 -12.97 -7.10 13.07
N ASN A 146 -12.50 -6.64 11.91
CA ASN A 146 -12.60 -7.42 10.69
C ASN A 146 -11.82 -8.74 10.86
N GLU A 147 -12.52 -9.87 10.69
CA GLU A 147 -11.97 -11.23 10.84
C GLU A 147 -10.69 -11.47 10.04
N ARG A 148 -10.48 -10.73 8.94
CA ARG A 148 -9.27 -10.80 8.11
C ARG A 148 -7.99 -10.46 8.87
N TYR A 149 -8.08 -9.67 9.95
CA TYR A 149 -6.95 -9.26 10.77
C TYR A 149 -6.70 -10.18 11.96
N ILE A 150 -7.49 -11.25 12.07
CA ILE A 150 -7.42 -12.19 13.18
C ILE A 150 -6.92 -13.55 12.67
N GLU A 151 -5.76 -14.00 13.15
CA GLU A 151 -5.26 -15.36 12.90
C GLU A 151 -6.14 -16.40 13.61
N GLY A 152 -6.63 -16.06 14.79
CA GLY A 152 -7.52 -16.90 15.58
C GLY A 152 -7.71 -16.38 17.00
N VAL A 153 -8.40 -17.16 17.81
CA VAL A 153 -8.66 -16.87 19.21
C VAL A 153 -8.27 -18.04 20.09
N ILE A 154 -7.86 -17.75 21.32
CA ILE A 154 -7.56 -18.77 22.31
C ILE A 154 -8.02 -18.32 23.69
N GLU A 155 -8.61 -19.24 24.45
CA GLU A 155 -8.98 -19.02 25.84
C GLU A 155 -7.92 -19.61 26.78
N LEU A 156 -7.39 -18.79 27.68
CA LEU A 156 -6.37 -19.19 28.66
C LEU A 156 -6.69 -18.53 30.02
N ASN A 157 -6.86 -19.35 31.05
CA ASN A 157 -7.15 -18.91 32.42
C ASN A 157 -8.36 -17.94 32.48
N ASP A 158 -9.46 -18.31 31.86
CA ASP A 158 -10.72 -17.55 31.77
C ASP A 158 -10.55 -16.17 31.05
N LYS A 159 -9.54 -16.06 30.20
CA LYS A 159 -9.30 -14.85 29.37
C LYS A 159 -9.23 -15.25 27.91
N LEU A 160 -9.95 -14.51 27.09
CA LEU A 160 -9.89 -14.63 25.64
C LEU A 160 -8.73 -13.79 25.11
N PHE A 161 -7.89 -14.36 24.27
CA PHE A 161 -6.83 -13.68 23.55
C PHE A 161 -7.15 -13.71 22.05
N VAL A 162 -7.18 -12.55 21.43
CA VAL A 162 -7.33 -12.41 19.98
C VAL A 162 -5.93 -12.34 19.37
N ILE A 163 -5.58 -13.34 18.56
CA ILE A 163 -4.27 -13.43 17.90
C ILE A 163 -4.38 -12.67 16.57
N LEU A 164 -3.57 -11.62 16.43
CA LEU A 164 -3.59 -10.76 15.26
C LEU A 164 -2.71 -11.32 14.14
N ASP A 165 -3.24 -11.36 12.95
CA ASP A 165 -2.48 -11.61 11.72
C ASP A 165 -1.84 -10.29 11.26
N THR A 166 -0.62 -10.05 11.71
CA THR A 166 0.13 -8.83 11.40
C THR A 166 0.44 -8.69 9.91
N GLU A 167 0.52 -9.77 9.16
CA GLU A 167 0.70 -9.74 7.71
C GLU A 167 -0.56 -9.25 7.01
N SER A 168 -1.73 -9.71 7.44
CA SER A 168 -3.02 -9.28 6.89
C SER A 168 -3.41 -7.86 7.30
N ILE A 169 -2.95 -7.37 8.46
CA ILE A 169 -3.19 -5.98 8.92
C ILE A 169 -2.47 -4.97 8.02
N PHE A 170 -1.27 -5.30 7.55
CA PHE A 170 -0.39 -4.37 6.81
C PHE A 170 -0.09 -4.80 5.37
N SER A 171 -0.63 -5.92 4.93
CA SER A 171 -0.79 -6.24 3.53
C SER A 171 -2.25 -5.96 3.17
N ASP A 172 -2.48 -5.23 2.09
CA ASP A 172 -3.81 -5.12 1.46
C ASP A 172 -4.29 -6.46 0.86
N LYS A 173 -3.85 -7.57 1.45
CA LYS A 173 -4.31 -8.90 1.09
C LYS A 173 -5.70 -9.07 1.68
N GLU A 174 -6.71 -8.64 0.95
CA GLU A 174 -8.02 -9.27 1.11
C GLU A 174 -7.80 -10.77 0.96
N LYS A 175 -7.82 -11.51 2.08
CA LYS A 175 -8.12 -12.94 2.01
C LYS A 175 -9.54 -12.99 1.49
N SER A 176 -9.68 -13.03 0.16
CA SER A 176 -10.96 -13.32 -0.46
C SER A 176 -11.54 -14.50 0.32
N LYS A 177 -12.70 -14.27 0.94
CA LYS A 177 -13.52 -15.35 1.49
C LYS A 177 -13.46 -16.47 0.45
N ARG A 178 -13.06 -17.65 0.86
CA ARG A 178 -13.36 -18.86 0.10
C ARG A 178 -14.88 -18.96 0.04
N GLU A 179 -15.49 -18.15 -0.81
CA GLU A 179 -16.82 -18.43 -1.26
C GLU A 179 -16.72 -19.81 -1.92
N ILE A 180 -17.49 -20.72 -1.38
CA ILE A 180 -17.79 -22.00 -2.03
C ILE A 180 -18.23 -21.60 -3.42
N LEU A 181 -17.35 -21.82 -4.40
CA LEU A 181 -17.58 -21.47 -5.79
C LEU A 181 -18.93 -22.04 -6.20
N PRO A 182 -19.82 -21.24 -6.79
CA PRO A 182 -20.97 -21.80 -7.47
C PRO A 182 -20.40 -22.74 -8.53
N GLN A 183 -20.90 -23.96 -8.59
CA GLN A 183 -20.55 -24.92 -9.63
C GLN A 183 -20.92 -24.33 -10.98
N SER A 184 -20.02 -23.57 -11.59
CA SER A 184 -20.15 -23.13 -12.96
C SER A 184 -19.76 -24.30 -13.86
N SER A 185 -20.58 -24.57 -14.84
CA SER A 185 -20.36 -25.64 -15.84
C SER A 185 -19.23 -25.32 -16.83
N ASP A 186 -18.49 -24.24 -16.65
CA ASP A 186 -17.41 -23.77 -17.52
C ASP A 186 -16.05 -23.90 -16.83
N LEU A 187 -15.32 -24.97 -17.14
CA LEU A 187 -13.98 -25.24 -16.63
C LEU A 187 -13.00 -24.09 -16.92
N SER A 188 -13.22 -23.33 -17.99
CA SER A 188 -12.32 -22.21 -18.34
C SER A 188 -12.46 -21.05 -17.36
N GLU A 189 -13.65 -20.79 -16.86
CA GLU A 189 -13.90 -19.74 -15.88
C GLU A 189 -13.39 -20.14 -14.48
N GLU A 190 -13.53 -21.40 -14.12
CA GLU A 190 -12.96 -21.93 -12.88
C GLU A 190 -11.43 -21.85 -12.88
N PHE A 191 -10.78 -22.20 -13.97
CA PHE A 191 -9.33 -22.12 -14.12
C PHE A 191 -8.83 -20.69 -14.09
N PHE A 192 -9.52 -19.75 -14.73
CA PHE A 192 -9.21 -18.35 -14.67
C PHE A 192 -9.38 -17.78 -13.25
N THR A 193 -10.43 -18.15 -12.55
CA THR A 193 -10.64 -17.73 -11.17
C THR A 193 -9.51 -18.21 -10.27
N PHE A 194 -9.09 -19.47 -10.44
CA PHE A 194 -7.97 -20.02 -9.66
C PHE A 194 -6.64 -19.33 -10.00
N PHE A 195 -6.38 -19.07 -11.28
CA PHE A 195 -5.25 -18.28 -11.75
C PHE A 195 -5.23 -16.88 -11.11
N SER A 196 -6.35 -16.18 -11.17
CA SER A 196 -6.50 -14.84 -10.63
C SER A 196 -6.20 -14.80 -9.14
N ASN A 197 -6.77 -15.71 -8.35
CA ASN A 197 -6.53 -15.79 -6.92
C ASN A 197 -5.05 -16.00 -6.58
N GLN A 198 -4.31 -16.83 -7.35
CA GLN A 198 -2.88 -17.02 -7.13
C GLN A 198 -2.07 -15.76 -7.48
N VAL A 199 -2.41 -15.09 -8.61
CA VAL A 199 -1.74 -13.85 -9.00
C VAL A 199 -1.96 -12.76 -7.95
N GLU A 200 -3.19 -12.59 -7.47
CA GLU A 200 -3.52 -11.64 -6.38
C GLU A 200 -2.74 -11.96 -5.11
N GLU A 201 -2.73 -13.25 -4.71
CA GLU A 201 -2.05 -13.69 -3.49
C GLU A 201 -0.54 -13.43 -3.53
N PHE A 202 0.12 -13.78 -4.65
CA PHE A 202 1.58 -13.68 -4.74
C PHE A 202 2.08 -12.28 -5.08
N ALA A 203 1.32 -11.51 -5.84
CA ALA A 203 1.71 -10.17 -6.27
C ALA A 203 1.16 -9.05 -5.37
N GLY A 204 0.15 -9.33 -4.55
CA GLY A 204 -0.45 -8.35 -3.64
C GLY A 204 -1.22 -7.26 -4.38
N ILE A 205 -1.97 -7.63 -5.41
CA ILE A 205 -2.79 -6.75 -6.24
C ILE A 205 -4.24 -7.19 -6.21
N HIS A 206 -5.13 -6.41 -6.82
CA HIS A 206 -6.54 -6.74 -7.03
C HIS A 206 -6.85 -6.95 -8.51
N ILE A 207 -7.51 -8.05 -8.84
CA ILE A 207 -8.09 -8.31 -10.15
C ILE A 207 -9.59 -8.07 -10.05
N ASN A 208 -10.07 -6.99 -10.68
CA ASN A 208 -11.44 -6.52 -10.56
C ASN A 208 -12.04 -6.14 -11.92
N GLU A 209 -13.27 -5.65 -11.96
CA GLU A 209 -13.98 -5.30 -13.19
C GLU A 209 -13.28 -4.25 -14.06
N TYR A 210 -12.37 -3.45 -13.50
CA TYR A 210 -11.65 -2.39 -14.21
C TYR A 210 -10.38 -2.86 -14.92
N ASN A 211 -9.79 -3.99 -14.50
CA ASN A 211 -8.55 -4.54 -15.06
C ASN A 211 -8.65 -6.02 -15.50
N LYS A 212 -9.77 -6.68 -15.23
CA LYS A 212 -10.01 -8.12 -15.49
C LYS A 212 -9.66 -8.56 -16.92
N ASP A 213 -9.94 -7.73 -17.93
CA ASP A 213 -9.78 -8.11 -19.32
C ASP A 213 -8.32 -8.37 -19.71
N ILE A 214 -7.38 -7.56 -19.21
CA ILE A 214 -5.97 -7.79 -19.46
C ILE A 214 -5.50 -9.09 -18.79
N PHE A 215 -5.97 -9.37 -17.56
CA PHE A 215 -5.64 -10.62 -16.88
C PHE A 215 -6.23 -11.83 -17.57
N ARG A 216 -7.41 -11.72 -18.18
CA ARG A 216 -8.00 -12.78 -18.99
C ARG A 216 -7.14 -13.09 -20.23
N ASN A 217 -6.68 -12.06 -20.92
CA ASN A 217 -5.79 -12.25 -22.07
C ASN A 217 -4.46 -12.91 -21.67
N LEU A 218 -3.88 -12.48 -20.55
CA LEU A 218 -2.63 -13.07 -20.03
C LEU A 218 -2.82 -14.51 -19.54
N TYR A 219 -3.99 -14.84 -18.99
CA TYR A 219 -4.33 -16.22 -18.67
C TYR A 219 -4.43 -17.08 -19.92
N ASP A 220 -5.08 -16.59 -20.97
CA ASP A 220 -5.23 -17.33 -22.23
C ASP A 220 -3.86 -17.59 -22.89
N GLU A 221 -2.93 -16.63 -22.84
CA GLU A 221 -1.54 -16.82 -23.26
C GLU A 221 -0.83 -17.87 -22.40
N TYR A 222 -0.88 -17.72 -21.08
CA TYR A 222 -0.27 -18.64 -20.13
C TYR A 222 -0.81 -20.07 -20.29
N ALA A 223 -2.13 -20.21 -20.46
CA ALA A 223 -2.77 -21.50 -20.65
C ALA A 223 -2.33 -22.21 -21.94
N LYS A 224 -2.14 -21.44 -23.01
CA LYS A 224 -1.62 -21.96 -24.29
C LYS A 224 -0.15 -22.38 -24.19
N GLU A 225 0.69 -21.53 -23.61
CA GLU A 225 2.13 -21.79 -23.47
C GLU A 225 2.41 -23.03 -22.59
N ASN A 226 1.63 -23.22 -21.54
CA ASN A 226 1.81 -24.30 -20.56
C ASN A 226 0.93 -25.53 -20.87
N ASN A 227 0.14 -25.51 -21.95
CA ASN A 227 -0.78 -26.61 -22.33
C ASN A 227 -1.65 -27.10 -21.14
N ILE A 228 -2.27 -26.14 -20.43
CA ILE A 228 -2.95 -26.39 -19.15
C ILE A 228 -4.17 -27.27 -19.36
N LYS A 229 -4.17 -28.44 -18.68
CA LYS A 229 -5.30 -29.39 -18.60
C LYS A 229 -5.82 -29.60 -17.19
N GLU A 230 -5.11 -29.05 -16.21
CA GLU A 230 -5.41 -29.09 -14.78
C GLU A 230 -5.39 -27.67 -14.22
N LEU A 231 -5.79 -27.49 -12.95
CA LEU A 231 -5.72 -26.19 -12.30
C LEU A 231 -4.31 -25.60 -12.39
N PRO A 232 -4.16 -24.35 -12.87
CA PRO A 232 -2.86 -23.72 -13.05
C PRO A 232 -2.12 -23.60 -11.71
N LYS A 233 -0.82 -23.90 -11.71
CA LYS A 233 0.06 -23.67 -10.57
C LYS A 233 0.99 -22.53 -10.89
N ILE A 234 0.77 -21.38 -10.26
CA ILE A 234 1.58 -20.18 -10.44
C ILE A 234 2.42 -20.00 -9.18
N ASP A 235 3.71 -19.80 -9.36
CA ASP A 235 4.60 -19.39 -8.28
C ASP A 235 4.74 -17.85 -8.23
N ARG A 236 5.44 -17.36 -7.21
CA ARG A 236 5.65 -15.91 -7.02
C ARG A 236 6.37 -15.26 -8.20
N GLU A 237 7.31 -15.95 -8.85
CA GLU A 237 8.05 -15.42 -10.00
C GLU A 237 7.13 -15.25 -11.20
N ALA A 238 6.34 -16.27 -11.51
CA ALA A 238 5.36 -16.23 -12.59
C ALA A 238 4.30 -15.13 -12.35
N ALA A 239 3.75 -15.02 -11.13
CA ALA A 239 2.82 -13.97 -10.76
C ALA A 239 3.42 -12.57 -10.94
N THR A 240 4.66 -12.38 -10.48
CA THR A 240 5.38 -11.11 -10.66
C THR A 240 5.58 -10.76 -12.13
N ASN A 241 5.90 -11.74 -12.98
CA ASN A 241 6.09 -11.52 -14.41
C ASN A 241 4.77 -11.23 -15.14
N ILE A 242 3.67 -11.84 -14.71
CA ILE A 242 2.32 -11.54 -15.20
C ILE A 242 1.97 -10.08 -14.90
N VAL A 243 2.12 -9.66 -13.64
CA VAL A 243 1.75 -8.30 -13.20
C VAL A 243 2.60 -7.24 -13.89
N LYS A 244 3.89 -7.49 -14.14
CA LYS A 244 4.74 -6.57 -14.94
C LYS A 244 4.18 -6.28 -16.33
N LYS A 245 3.45 -7.21 -16.93
CA LYS A 245 2.81 -7.02 -18.24
C LYS A 245 1.51 -6.22 -18.16
N VAL A 246 0.95 -6.08 -16.97
CA VAL A 246 -0.31 -5.37 -16.73
C VAL A 246 -0.10 -3.89 -16.49
N PHE A 247 1.03 -3.50 -15.90
CA PHE A 247 1.33 -2.09 -15.68
C PHE A 247 1.29 -1.31 -16.99
N SER A 248 0.81 -0.08 -16.89
CA SER A 248 0.84 0.88 -17.99
C SER A 248 2.26 1.14 -18.48
N GLN A 249 2.37 1.58 -19.75
CA GLN A 249 3.66 1.89 -20.34
C GLN A 249 4.44 2.88 -19.47
N HIS A 250 5.72 2.60 -19.27
CA HIS A 250 6.65 3.44 -18.49
C HIS A 250 6.35 3.60 -17.01
N THR A 251 5.49 2.78 -16.40
CA THR A 251 5.35 2.75 -14.94
C THR A 251 6.71 2.46 -14.30
N GLY A 252 7.12 3.33 -13.35
CA GLY A 252 8.42 3.28 -12.68
C GLY A 252 9.63 3.67 -13.54
N THR A 253 9.43 4.31 -14.70
CA THR A 253 10.51 4.85 -15.54
C THR A 253 10.12 6.23 -16.11
N LEU A 254 11.10 7.04 -16.50
CA LEU A 254 10.81 8.25 -17.27
C LEU A 254 10.17 7.89 -18.62
N TRP A 255 9.15 8.62 -19.00
CA TRP A 255 8.35 8.36 -20.20
C TRP A 255 9.17 8.51 -21.48
N LYS A 256 8.95 7.63 -22.44
CA LYS A 256 9.67 7.57 -23.73
C LYS A 256 8.69 7.75 -24.89
N GLN A 257 9.23 8.12 -26.04
CA GLN A 257 8.49 8.09 -27.30
C GLN A 257 8.19 6.64 -27.72
N PRO A 258 7.04 6.38 -28.35
CA PRO A 258 6.02 7.34 -28.81
C PRO A 258 4.99 7.75 -27.75
N TYR A 259 5.02 7.17 -26.53
CA TYR A 259 4.02 7.44 -25.49
C TYR A 259 3.88 8.93 -25.14
N THR A 260 5.01 9.65 -25.08
CA THR A 260 5.01 11.10 -24.82
C THR A 260 4.32 11.90 -25.90
N ASP A 261 4.52 11.53 -27.16
CA ASP A 261 3.90 12.21 -28.29
C ASP A 261 2.39 11.98 -28.28
N ASN A 262 1.95 10.74 -28.06
CA ASN A 262 0.54 10.39 -27.92
C ASN A 262 -0.12 11.14 -26.75
N PHE A 263 0.59 11.25 -25.61
CA PHE A 263 0.07 11.99 -24.45
C PHE A 263 -0.11 13.49 -24.78
N LEU A 264 0.87 14.11 -25.42
CA LEU A 264 0.78 15.51 -25.85
C LEU A 264 -0.39 15.71 -26.84
N ASP A 265 -0.53 14.85 -27.83
CA ASP A 265 -1.60 14.96 -28.82
C ASP A 265 -3.00 14.76 -28.21
N ALA A 266 -3.14 13.89 -27.24
CA ALA A 266 -4.43 13.62 -26.59
C ALA A 266 -4.81 14.65 -25.53
N VAL A 267 -3.86 15.10 -24.70
CA VAL A 267 -4.11 15.84 -23.46
C VAL A 267 -3.91 17.33 -23.61
N THR A 268 -2.78 17.79 -24.17
CA THR A 268 -2.44 19.23 -24.17
C THR A 268 -3.40 20.11 -24.96
N PRO A 269 -4.03 19.68 -26.08
CA PRO A 269 -5.04 20.46 -26.75
C PRO A 269 -6.30 20.74 -25.90
N LYS A 270 -6.55 19.91 -24.87
CA LYS A 270 -7.64 20.13 -23.91
C LYS A 270 -7.22 21.13 -22.86
N LEU A 271 -6.02 20.98 -22.29
CA LEU A 271 -5.47 21.92 -21.31
C LEU A 271 -5.32 23.33 -21.87
N ASN A 272 -4.84 23.50 -23.10
CA ASN A 272 -4.69 24.76 -23.78
C ASN A 272 -6.01 25.56 -23.96
N LYS A 273 -7.16 24.87 -23.84
CA LYS A 273 -8.47 25.52 -23.90
C LYS A 273 -8.91 26.16 -22.58
N ILE A 274 -8.37 25.67 -21.46
CA ILE A 274 -8.82 26.04 -20.11
C ILE A 274 -7.72 26.72 -19.29
N CYS A 275 -6.44 26.49 -19.62
CA CYS A 275 -5.29 27.05 -18.90
C CYS A 275 -4.60 28.11 -19.73
N SER A 276 -4.55 29.36 -19.23
CA SER A 276 -3.84 30.48 -19.87
C SER A 276 -2.61 30.95 -19.08
N GLU A 277 -2.65 30.88 -17.76
CA GLU A 277 -1.59 31.38 -16.88
C GLU A 277 -1.04 30.29 -15.94
N GLU A 278 -1.88 29.38 -15.49
CA GLU A 278 -1.54 28.32 -14.54
C GLU A 278 -2.18 27.00 -14.98
N VAL A 279 -1.46 25.89 -14.79
CA VAL A 279 -2.00 24.53 -14.87
C VAL A 279 -1.79 23.80 -13.54
N ARG A 280 -2.85 23.27 -12.97
CA ARG A 280 -2.85 22.53 -11.72
C ARG A 280 -2.95 21.04 -12.02
N ILE A 281 -1.93 20.32 -11.62
CA ILE A 281 -1.78 18.88 -11.90
C ILE A 281 -1.81 18.10 -10.59
N LEU A 282 -2.54 17.00 -10.57
CA LEU A 282 -2.48 16.00 -9.52
C LEU A 282 -2.05 14.66 -10.14
N ASP A 283 -0.95 14.12 -9.62
CA ASP A 283 -0.45 12.79 -9.94
C ASP A 283 -0.70 11.88 -8.75
N VAL A 284 -1.55 10.85 -8.91
CA VAL A 284 -1.97 9.93 -7.84
C VAL A 284 -1.34 8.56 -8.06
N GLY A 285 -0.53 8.12 -7.11
CA GLY A 285 0.29 6.92 -7.24
C GLY A 285 1.65 7.22 -7.88
N CYS A 286 2.22 8.39 -7.55
CA CYS A 286 3.44 8.90 -8.20
C CYS A 286 4.69 8.04 -7.97
N GLY A 287 4.67 7.10 -7.02
CA GLY A 287 5.83 6.27 -6.66
C GLY A 287 7.09 7.11 -6.39
N ASP A 288 8.21 6.70 -6.94
CA ASP A 288 9.51 7.39 -6.82
C ASP A 288 9.61 8.66 -7.71
N GLY A 289 8.49 9.16 -8.25
CA GLY A 289 8.41 10.42 -8.97
C GLY A 289 8.70 10.35 -10.48
N HIS A 290 8.96 9.20 -11.07
CA HIS A 290 9.23 9.08 -12.52
C HIS A 290 8.11 9.67 -13.37
N GLU A 291 6.86 9.40 -13.01
CA GLU A 291 5.67 9.90 -13.68
C GLU A 291 5.54 11.43 -13.49
N ALA A 292 5.62 11.90 -12.24
CA ALA A 292 5.53 13.31 -11.92
C ALA A 292 6.57 14.15 -12.69
N TYR A 293 7.82 13.70 -12.74
CA TYR A 293 8.86 14.40 -13.49
C TYR A 293 8.64 14.34 -15.00
N SER A 294 8.18 13.22 -15.53
CA SER A 294 7.84 13.10 -16.96
C SER A 294 6.73 14.08 -17.35
N LEU A 295 5.67 14.16 -16.55
CA LEU A 295 4.58 15.11 -16.72
C LEU A 295 5.08 16.56 -16.65
N PHE A 296 5.87 16.89 -15.62
CA PHE A 296 6.43 18.22 -15.47
C PHE A 296 7.26 18.64 -16.68
N PHE A 297 8.15 17.75 -17.17
CA PHE A 297 9.01 18.05 -18.31
C PHE A 297 8.20 18.23 -19.59
N LEU A 298 7.22 17.36 -19.84
CA LEU A 298 6.35 17.44 -21.03
C LEU A 298 5.54 18.73 -21.04
N ILE A 299 4.80 19.00 -19.97
CA ILE A 299 3.94 20.19 -19.89
C ILE A 299 4.78 21.46 -19.92
N SER A 300 5.93 21.50 -19.23
CA SER A 300 6.82 22.69 -19.28
C SER A 300 7.49 22.91 -20.63
N ALA A 301 7.60 21.89 -21.46
CA ALA A 301 8.13 22.02 -22.82
C ALA A 301 7.07 22.50 -23.82
N ASP A 302 5.84 22.02 -23.68
CA ASP A 302 4.71 22.32 -24.58
C ASP A 302 4.00 23.62 -24.21
N MET A 303 3.69 23.84 -22.94
CA MET A 303 2.97 25.01 -22.41
C MET A 303 3.95 26.01 -21.76
N ARG A 304 4.85 26.62 -22.53
CA ARG A 304 6.03 27.37 -22.04
C ARG A 304 5.71 28.62 -21.20
N GLU A 305 4.54 29.20 -21.36
CA GLU A 305 4.13 30.46 -20.70
C GLU A 305 3.22 30.19 -19.49
N VAL A 306 2.96 28.95 -19.17
CA VAL A 306 2.04 28.53 -18.09
C VAL A 306 2.82 28.13 -16.85
N ASP A 307 2.45 28.65 -15.67
CA ASP A 307 3.02 28.21 -14.39
C ASP A 307 2.44 26.83 -14.02
N ILE A 308 3.33 25.87 -13.67
CA ILE A 308 2.92 24.53 -13.33
C ILE A 308 2.83 24.41 -11.81
N ARG A 309 1.68 24.02 -11.30
CA ARG A 309 1.43 23.66 -9.92
C ARG A 309 1.09 22.18 -9.84
N MET A 310 2.01 21.39 -9.36
CA MET A 310 1.84 19.94 -9.29
C MET A 310 1.84 19.43 -7.86
N ILE A 311 0.88 18.57 -7.56
CA ILE A 311 0.89 17.69 -6.39
C ILE A 311 1.12 16.27 -6.89
N ALA A 312 2.11 15.58 -6.32
CA ALA A 312 2.40 14.20 -6.62
C ALA A 312 2.26 13.39 -5.32
N ALA A 313 1.28 12.50 -5.29
CA ALA A 313 0.80 11.84 -4.09
C ALA A 313 0.97 10.31 -4.17
N ASP A 314 1.44 9.71 -3.09
CA ASP A 314 1.54 8.24 -2.97
C ASP A 314 1.34 7.80 -1.52
N VAL A 315 0.84 6.58 -1.31
CA VAL A 315 0.74 5.95 0.03
C VAL A 315 2.06 5.37 0.51
N ASN A 316 3.06 5.27 -0.35
CA ASN A 316 4.39 4.79 -0.01
C ASN A 316 5.29 5.96 0.41
N LEU A 317 5.41 6.18 1.71
CA LEU A 317 6.22 7.28 2.26
C LEU A 317 7.69 7.21 1.81
N THR A 318 8.25 6.01 1.63
CA THR A 318 9.63 5.85 1.16
C THR A 318 9.76 6.30 -0.30
N ALA A 319 8.81 5.94 -1.15
CA ALA A 319 8.78 6.35 -2.54
C ALA A 319 8.65 7.87 -2.66
N VAL A 320 7.72 8.49 -1.92
CA VAL A 320 7.56 9.96 -1.85
C VAL A 320 8.85 10.64 -1.39
N SER A 321 9.52 10.10 -0.39
CA SER A 321 10.81 10.63 0.09
C SER A 321 11.90 10.52 -0.97
N ASN A 322 11.99 9.40 -1.69
CA ASN A 322 12.94 9.21 -2.77
C ASN A 322 12.67 10.17 -3.93
N ALA A 323 11.40 10.40 -4.27
CA ALA A 323 11.00 11.31 -5.33
C ALA A 323 11.56 12.72 -5.15
N THR A 324 11.61 13.25 -3.92
CA THR A 324 12.17 14.59 -3.65
C THR A 324 13.68 14.68 -3.92
N GLY A 325 14.39 13.57 -3.85
CA GLY A 325 15.84 13.46 -4.09
C GLY A 325 16.18 12.74 -5.39
N PHE A 326 15.25 12.67 -6.33
CA PHE A 326 15.30 11.85 -7.54
C PHE A 326 16.67 11.82 -8.21
N GLU A 327 17.23 10.62 -8.31
CA GLU A 327 18.47 10.33 -8.99
C GLU A 327 18.25 9.25 -10.04
N THR A 328 18.95 9.36 -11.18
CA THR A 328 18.79 8.42 -12.29
C THR A 328 20.11 8.24 -13.05
N LEU A 329 20.19 7.11 -13.77
CA LEU A 329 21.30 6.89 -14.69
C LEU A 329 21.10 7.71 -15.98
N GLY A 330 22.17 8.25 -16.52
CA GLY A 330 22.12 8.96 -17.80
C GLY A 330 21.54 8.13 -18.95
N SER A 331 21.78 6.82 -18.93
CA SER A 331 21.19 5.88 -19.89
C SER A 331 19.69 5.68 -19.76
N ALA A 332 19.12 6.04 -18.59
CA ALA A 332 17.69 5.96 -18.33
C ALA A 332 16.95 7.27 -18.67
N ILE A 333 17.68 8.36 -18.96
CA ILE A 333 17.09 9.63 -19.38
C ILE A 333 16.71 9.54 -20.87
N PRO A 334 15.44 9.66 -21.22
CA PRO A 334 14.99 9.63 -22.62
C PRO A 334 15.60 10.79 -23.45
N SER A 335 15.80 10.54 -24.77
CA SER A 335 16.44 11.48 -25.67
C SER A 335 15.71 12.82 -25.86
N TRP A 336 14.40 12.88 -25.60
CA TRP A 336 13.61 14.10 -25.67
C TRP A 336 13.81 15.03 -24.46
N ILE A 337 14.38 14.52 -23.35
CA ILE A 337 14.72 15.30 -22.17
C ILE A 337 16.12 15.86 -22.32
N ASN A 338 16.25 17.19 -22.23
CA ASN A 338 17.57 17.83 -22.13
C ASN A 338 18.10 17.69 -20.69
N PRO A 339 19.13 16.86 -20.43
CA PRO A 339 19.62 16.66 -19.08
C PRO A 339 20.15 17.95 -18.45
N ASP A 340 20.85 18.78 -19.19
CA ASP A 340 21.45 20.03 -18.68
C ASP A 340 20.40 21.04 -18.19
N LYS A 341 19.18 20.97 -18.75
CA LYS A 341 18.07 21.82 -18.32
C LYS A 341 17.52 21.39 -16.95
N TYR A 342 17.38 20.10 -16.70
CA TYR A 342 16.60 19.58 -15.58
C TYR A 342 17.43 18.90 -14.48
N PHE A 343 18.65 18.48 -14.78
CA PHE A 343 19.47 17.68 -13.88
C PHE A 343 20.82 18.31 -13.59
N ILE A 344 21.43 17.89 -12.48
CA ILE A 344 22.82 18.11 -12.12
C ILE A 344 23.56 16.79 -12.32
N LYS A 345 24.67 16.78 -13.03
CA LYS A 345 25.51 15.60 -13.20
C LYS A 345 26.31 15.37 -11.91
N LEU A 346 26.07 14.21 -11.25
CA LEU A 346 26.79 13.82 -10.03
C LEU A 346 28.06 13.02 -10.33
N SER A 347 28.00 12.18 -11.37
CA SER A 347 29.13 11.36 -11.83
C SER A 347 29.04 11.17 -13.34
N ASP A 348 29.95 10.38 -13.95
CA ASP A 348 29.91 10.09 -15.38
C ASP A 348 28.60 9.42 -15.83
N SER A 349 27.93 8.70 -14.95
CA SER A 349 26.72 7.96 -15.27
C SER A 349 25.47 8.38 -14.47
N THR A 350 25.59 9.19 -13.43
CA THR A 350 24.49 9.49 -12.50
C THR A 350 24.11 10.97 -12.56
N TYR A 351 22.83 11.22 -12.59
CA TYR A 351 22.19 12.54 -12.62
C TYR A 351 21.20 12.67 -11.48
N LYS A 352 21.10 13.88 -10.91
CA LYS A 352 20.16 14.26 -9.87
C LYS A 352 19.27 15.38 -10.35
N ILE A 353 17.99 15.34 -10.04
CA ILE A 353 17.06 16.43 -10.35
C ILE A 353 17.51 17.75 -9.69
N LYS A 354 17.38 18.85 -10.42
CA LYS A 354 17.66 20.18 -9.87
C LYS A 354 16.62 20.57 -8.84
N LYS A 355 17.06 21.25 -7.78
CA LYS A 355 16.18 21.73 -6.71
C LYS A 355 15.06 22.63 -7.24
N GLU A 356 15.35 23.50 -8.21
CA GLU A 356 14.39 24.41 -8.83
C GLU A 356 13.20 23.68 -9.50
N ILE A 357 13.40 22.41 -9.89
CA ILE A 357 12.35 21.55 -10.43
C ILE A 357 11.56 20.92 -9.30
N THR A 358 12.26 20.37 -8.30
CA THR A 358 11.63 19.74 -7.13
C THR A 358 10.75 20.76 -6.38
N ASP A 359 11.19 22.03 -6.29
CA ASP A 359 10.43 23.10 -5.62
C ASP A 359 9.09 23.46 -6.36
N LYS A 360 8.90 22.96 -7.60
CA LYS A 360 7.65 23.11 -8.38
C LYS A 360 6.66 21.98 -8.20
N ILE A 361 7.09 20.86 -7.61
CA ILE A 361 6.29 19.67 -7.41
C ILE A 361 6.17 19.41 -5.91
N TYR A 362 4.95 19.43 -5.40
CA TYR A 362 4.69 19.10 -4.00
C TYR A 362 4.46 17.60 -3.85
N PHE A 363 5.49 16.89 -3.41
CA PHE A 363 5.39 15.46 -3.11
C PHE A 363 4.78 15.26 -1.73
N GLU A 364 3.71 14.48 -1.64
CA GLU A 364 3.04 14.23 -0.37
C GLU A 364 2.64 12.75 -0.17
N PHE A 365 2.64 12.34 1.08
CA PHE A 365 2.04 11.08 1.48
C PHE A 365 0.52 11.26 1.54
N HIS A 366 -0.20 10.62 0.64
CA HIS A 366 -1.66 10.70 0.58
C HIS A 366 -2.28 9.41 0.08
N ASN A 367 -3.40 9.00 0.69
CA ASN A 367 -4.16 7.85 0.25
C ASN A 367 -5.19 8.26 -0.81
N ALA A 368 -5.19 7.57 -1.96
CA ALA A 368 -6.14 7.80 -3.04
C ALA A 368 -7.62 7.71 -2.60
N GLN A 369 -7.94 6.89 -1.58
CA GLN A 369 -9.29 6.81 -0.99
C GLN A 369 -9.74 8.15 -0.37
N ASN A 370 -8.81 8.98 0.09
CA ASN A 370 -9.08 10.28 0.73
C ASN A 370 -8.97 11.46 -0.25
N ILE A 371 -8.96 11.22 -1.55
CA ILE A 371 -8.79 12.24 -2.59
C ILE A 371 -9.81 13.39 -2.47
N GLY A 372 -10.98 13.11 -1.91
CA GLY A 372 -12.03 14.09 -1.63
C GLY A 372 -11.60 15.20 -0.65
N SER A 373 -10.53 15.00 0.14
CA SER A 373 -10.03 15.97 1.13
C SER A 373 -9.34 17.19 0.50
N TYR A 374 -8.92 17.11 -0.77
CA TYR A 374 -8.35 18.28 -1.45
C TYR A 374 -9.38 19.41 -1.57
N ASN A 375 -8.99 20.60 -1.12
CA ASN A 375 -9.83 21.81 -1.20
C ASN A 375 -9.68 22.57 -2.54
N LYS A 376 -8.95 21.97 -3.49
CA LYS A 376 -8.66 22.55 -4.80
C LYS A 376 -9.17 21.63 -5.91
N GLU A 377 -9.44 22.24 -7.06
CA GLU A 377 -9.71 21.51 -8.28
C GLU A 377 -8.46 21.55 -9.18
N PHE A 378 -8.34 20.53 -10.03
CA PHE A 378 -7.20 20.29 -10.91
C PHE A 378 -7.64 20.36 -12.37
N ASP A 379 -6.73 20.84 -13.21
CA ASP A 379 -6.92 20.91 -14.66
C ASP A 379 -6.52 19.57 -15.32
N LEU A 380 -5.53 18.88 -14.72
CA LEU A 380 -5.10 17.54 -15.10
C LEU A 380 -4.96 16.65 -13.86
N VAL A 381 -5.57 15.48 -13.91
CA VAL A 381 -5.34 14.41 -12.96
C VAL A 381 -4.80 13.20 -13.70
N VAL A 382 -3.68 12.66 -13.21
CA VAL A 382 -3.11 11.40 -13.67
C VAL A 382 -3.18 10.39 -12.53
N ALA A 383 -3.78 9.23 -12.80
CA ALA A 383 -4.07 8.21 -11.78
C ALA A 383 -3.97 6.82 -12.44
N ARG A 384 -2.74 6.41 -12.78
CA ARG A 384 -2.50 5.20 -13.57
C ARG A 384 -2.30 3.98 -12.68
N ASP A 385 -2.85 2.86 -13.11
CA ASP A 385 -2.68 1.54 -12.50
C ASP A 385 -3.25 1.41 -11.08
N LEU A 386 -4.07 2.38 -10.62
CA LEU A 386 -4.64 2.36 -9.27
C LEU A 386 -5.64 1.22 -9.05
N SER A 387 -6.32 0.75 -10.10
CA SER A 387 -7.22 -0.40 -10.01
C SER A 387 -6.53 -1.69 -9.58
N LEU A 388 -5.19 -1.77 -9.72
CA LEU A 388 -4.38 -2.89 -9.24
C LEU A 388 -4.18 -2.87 -7.72
N PHE A 389 -4.30 -1.70 -7.09
CA PHE A 389 -4.00 -1.50 -5.67
C PHE A 389 -5.23 -1.19 -4.82
N LEU A 390 -6.38 -0.98 -5.45
CA LEU A 390 -7.65 -0.69 -4.81
C LEU A 390 -8.66 -1.81 -5.08
N SER A 391 -9.50 -2.12 -4.09
CA SER A 391 -10.66 -2.98 -4.33
C SER A 391 -11.59 -2.34 -5.39
N ALA A 392 -12.48 -3.12 -6.01
CA ALA A 392 -13.44 -2.58 -6.98
C ALA A 392 -14.30 -1.46 -6.38
N GLU A 393 -14.72 -1.59 -5.13
CA GLU A 393 -15.52 -0.59 -4.41
C GLU A 393 -14.71 0.67 -4.10
N ASP A 394 -13.47 0.51 -3.64
CA ASP A 394 -12.57 1.63 -3.35
C ASP A 394 -12.20 2.39 -4.63
N TYR A 395 -11.91 1.68 -5.72
CA TYR A 395 -11.61 2.31 -7.00
C TYR A 395 -12.82 3.06 -7.56
N LYS A 396 -14.02 2.51 -7.43
CA LYS A 396 -15.25 3.20 -7.76
C LYS A 396 -15.43 4.48 -6.94
N THR A 397 -15.24 4.40 -5.64
CA THR A 397 -15.30 5.54 -4.72
C THR A 397 -14.27 6.60 -5.08
N PHE A 398 -13.03 6.17 -5.41
CA PHE A 398 -12.00 7.06 -5.93
C PHE A 398 -12.46 7.81 -7.18
N LEU A 399 -13.00 7.11 -8.19
CA LEU A 399 -13.48 7.72 -9.42
C LEU A 399 -14.63 8.74 -9.19
N GLU A 400 -15.52 8.44 -8.26
CA GLU A 400 -16.60 9.35 -7.85
C GLU A 400 -16.04 10.62 -7.18
N ASN A 401 -15.12 10.45 -6.26
CA ASN A 401 -14.49 11.55 -5.51
C ASN A 401 -13.61 12.43 -6.41
N ILE A 402 -12.75 11.82 -7.24
CA ILE A 402 -11.85 12.57 -8.11
C ILE A 402 -12.61 13.38 -9.16
N SER A 403 -13.77 12.90 -9.60
CA SER A 403 -14.61 13.61 -10.54
C SER A 403 -15.01 15.00 -10.03
N SER A 404 -15.18 15.16 -8.71
CA SER A 404 -15.49 16.45 -8.09
C SER A 404 -14.29 17.38 -7.99
N LYS A 405 -13.07 16.86 -8.18
CA LYS A 405 -11.80 17.60 -8.04
C LYS A 405 -11.18 18.01 -9.38
N ILE A 406 -11.85 17.74 -10.48
CA ILE A 406 -11.42 18.16 -11.81
C ILE A 406 -12.33 19.30 -12.28
N VAL A 407 -11.75 20.36 -12.85
CA VAL A 407 -12.51 21.49 -13.42
C VAL A 407 -13.29 21.05 -14.66
N SER A 408 -14.34 21.80 -15.04
CA SER A 408 -15.00 21.58 -16.35
C SER A 408 -13.99 21.81 -17.49
N GLY A 409 -13.92 20.88 -18.45
CA GLY A 409 -12.92 20.84 -19.50
C GLY A 409 -11.58 20.20 -19.07
N GLY A 410 -11.37 19.95 -17.77
CA GLY A 410 -10.17 19.29 -17.27
C GLY A 410 -10.09 17.81 -17.64
N VAL A 411 -8.91 17.23 -17.51
CA VAL A 411 -8.60 15.87 -18.01
C VAL A 411 -8.27 14.92 -16.87
N LEU A 412 -8.81 13.72 -16.96
CA LEU A 412 -8.42 12.55 -16.15
C LEU A 412 -7.71 11.54 -17.08
N VAL A 413 -6.49 11.14 -16.71
CA VAL A 413 -5.74 10.07 -17.37
C VAL A 413 -5.65 8.89 -16.40
N ILE A 414 -6.03 7.69 -16.84
CA ILE A 414 -5.93 6.44 -16.09
C ILE A 414 -4.98 5.46 -16.80
N GLY A 415 -4.72 4.33 -16.19
CA GLY A 415 -3.81 3.32 -16.74
C GLY A 415 -4.26 2.74 -18.07
N ASP A 416 -3.30 2.33 -18.90
CA ASP A 416 -3.53 1.84 -20.28
C ASP A 416 -4.43 0.59 -20.28
N ASN A 417 -4.33 -0.23 -19.25
CA ASN A 417 -5.07 -1.48 -19.09
C ASN A 417 -6.30 -1.37 -18.17
N GLU A 418 -6.66 -0.15 -17.80
CA GLU A 418 -7.84 0.12 -16.98
C GLU A 418 -9.04 0.48 -17.87
N LYS A 419 -10.18 -0.20 -17.63
CA LYS A 419 -11.42 0.05 -18.36
C LYS A 419 -12.47 0.65 -17.42
N VAL A 420 -12.80 1.91 -17.66
CA VAL A 420 -13.90 2.57 -16.97
C VAL A 420 -15.02 2.85 -17.97
N SER A 421 -16.13 2.15 -17.82
CA SER A 421 -17.24 2.23 -18.79
C SER A 421 -17.98 3.56 -18.71
N ASN A 422 -18.17 4.10 -17.51
CA ASN A 422 -18.94 5.33 -17.30
C ASN A 422 -18.43 6.11 -16.09
N ILE A 423 -17.73 7.21 -16.33
CA ILE A 423 -17.51 8.22 -15.32
C ILE A 423 -18.54 9.33 -15.53
N LYS A 424 -19.38 9.59 -14.52
CA LYS A 424 -20.43 10.59 -14.61
C LYS A 424 -19.84 11.96 -15.01
N ASN A 425 -20.42 12.60 -16.02
CA ASN A 425 -20.01 13.89 -16.57
C ASN A 425 -18.64 13.90 -17.26
N PHE A 426 -18.16 12.73 -17.73
CA PHE A 426 -16.92 12.66 -18.51
C PHE A 426 -17.18 12.06 -19.88
N THR A 427 -16.41 12.54 -20.85
CA THR A 427 -16.37 12.00 -22.21
C THR A 427 -14.98 11.43 -22.46
N LYS A 428 -14.90 10.16 -22.89
CA LYS A 428 -13.63 9.51 -23.23
C LYS A 428 -12.98 10.21 -24.43
N ILE A 429 -11.68 10.49 -24.32
CA ILE A 429 -10.89 10.95 -25.48
C ILE A 429 -10.69 9.75 -26.39
N GLN A 430 -10.94 9.93 -27.69
CA GLN A 430 -10.73 8.91 -28.71
C GLN A 430 -9.23 8.87 -29.07
N ASP A 431 -8.48 8.11 -28.32
CA ASP A 431 -7.09 7.78 -28.56
C ASP A 431 -6.87 6.31 -28.25
N GLU A 432 -6.07 5.61 -29.07
CA GLU A 432 -5.82 4.17 -28.89
C GLU A 432 -4.70 3.88 -27.89
N ASN A 433 -3.85 4.88 -27.64
CA ASN A 433 -2.63 4.72 -26.84
C ASN A 433 -2.72 5.34 -25.46
N ILE A 434 -3.69 6.26 -25.25
CA ILE A 434 -3.87 6.97 -23.98
C ILE A 434 -5.31 6.81 -23.50
N THR A 435 -5.49 6.29 -22.31
CA THR A 435 -6.82 6.19 -21.70
C THR A 435 -7.11 7.45 -20.91
N ALA A 436 -7.82 8.40 -21.54
CA ALA A 436 -8.11 9.70 -20.95
C ALA A 436 -9.58 10.12 -21.14
N TYR A 437 -10.03 10.99 -20.25
CA TYR A 437 -11.40 11.48 -20.16
C TYR A 437 -11.42 12.98 -19.93
N VAL A 438 -12.30 13.71 -20.62
CA VAL A 438 -12.53 15.15 -20.40
C VAL A 438 -13.80 15.32 -19.58
N LYS A 439 -13.76 16.17 -18.56
CA LYS A 439 -14.95 16.54 -17.79
C LYS A 439 -15.82 17.51 -18.59
N ASN A 440 -17.10 17.19 -18.73
CA ASN A 440 -18.09 17.99 -19.47
C ASN A 440 -18.43 19.30 -18.76
#